data_a4657296b36860af571d80c72a643ffa
#
_entry.id   a4657296b36860af571d80c72a643ffa
#
_cell.length_a   1.000
_cell.length_b   1.000
_cell.length_c   1.000
_cell.angle_alpha   90.00
_cell.angle_beta   90.00
_cell.angle_gamma   90.00
#
_symmetry.space_group_name_H-M   'P 1'
#
loop_
_entity.id
_entity.type
_entity.pdbx_description
1 polymer ?
#
loop_
_entity_poly.entity_id
_entity_poly.type
_entity_poly.pdbx_seq_one_letter_code
_entity_poly.pdbx_strand_id
1 'polypeptide(L)'
;MSKHDGLFQNSVYNVIYKLLDALFPLVSAAYLGRVLMSDGVGKVAYAQNIAQYFVLAASLGIPNYGIREIARRRKDEEQTKELFSSLFFINLISTLICTALYYALILNLPYFSSRKMISLAAGLLIIFNAFNVDWFYQGQEAFKYIAIRSFVVKVISLAAIFVFIRSSEDYVRYMLVIVLTTGANYIINMLQLRKFGIRLTCHGIKILPHMKPIFIMLGTTVAIELYTMLDTTMLGLLCDEKNVGYYTNAMKVVKIIITVITAIGGTLLPHLSQYHMEGDDESCGRIVSRVFEIMLFLFLPCCVGLMLSLIHI
;
A
#
# COMPACT_ATOMS: atom_id res chain seq x y z
N MET A 1 8.55 22.28 22.71
CA MET A 1 8.84 21.79 21.36
C MET A 1 8.12 22.69 20.36
N SER A 2 8.82 23.32 19.46
CA SER A 2 8.21 24.25 18.50
C SER A 2 7.34 23.46 17.52
N LYS A 3 6.33 24.12 16.93
CA LYS A 3 5.41 23.52 15.93
C LYS A 3 6.18 23.02 14.69
N HIS A 4 7.36 23.59 14.43
CA HIS A 4 8.30 23.21 13.37
C HIS A 4 9.01 21.87 13.66
N ASP A 5 9.40 21.60 14.93
CA ASP A 5 10.07 20.35 15.29
C ASP A 5 9.15 19.14 15.10
N GLY A 6 7.84 19.31 15.37
CA GLY A 6 6.86 18.25 15.19
C GLY A 6 6.59 17.91 13.73
N LEU A 7 6.56 18.90 12.83
CA LEU A 7 6.38 18.69 11.39
C LEU A 7 7.58 17.98 10.76
N PHE A 8 8.79 18.41 11.12
CA PHE A 8 10.02 17.77 10.63
C PHE A 8 10.11 16.30 11.09
N GLN A 9 9.86 16.04 12.37
CA GLN A 9 9.87 14.68 12.90
C GLN A 9 8.84 13.77 12.20
N ASN A 10 7.63 14.26 11.97
CA ASN A 10 6.59 13.51 11.25
C ASN A 10 6.99 13.21 9.81
N SER A 11 7.63 14.15 9.13
CA SER A 11 8.16 13.95 7.77
C SER A 11 9.24 12.87 7.74
N VAL A 12 10.17 12.88 8.70
CA VAL A 12 11.22 11.86 8.85
C VAL A 12 10.60 10.48 9.07
N TYR A 13 9.63 10.35 9.99
CA TYR A 13 8.96 9.06 10.23
C TYR A 13 8.18 8.57 9.01
N ASN A 14 7.56 9.46 8.23
CA ASN A 14 6.89 9.08 6.98
C ASN A 14 7.88 8.55 5.93
N VAL A 15 9.04 9.20 5.78
CA VAL A 15 10.10 8.71 4.89
C VAL A 15 10.63 7.36 5.35
N ILE A 16 10.91 7.19 6.65
CA ILE A 16 11.34 5.90 7.22
C ILE A 16 10.30 4.82 6.94
N TYR A 17 9.01 5.10 7.16
CA TYR A 17 7.92 4.17 6.87
C TYR A 17 7.93 3.73 5.40
N LYS A 18 8.01 4.68 4.46
CA LYS A 18 8.05 4.38 3.02
C LYS A 18 9.28 3.58 2.61
N LEU A 19 10.46 3.90 3.16
CA LEU A 19 11.68 3.15 2.92
C LEU A 19 11.58 1.72 3.45
N LEU A 20 11.07 1.53 4.66
CA LEU A 20 10.82 0.20 5.21
C LEU A 20 9.84 -0.59 4.34
N ASP A 21 8.82 0.07 3.79
CA ASP A 21 7.84 -0.55 2.91
C ASP A 21 8.45 -1.08 1.61
N ALA A 22 9.47 -0.39 1.10
CA ALA A 22 10.20 -0.78 -0.11
C ALA A 22 11.31 -1.82 0.17
N LEU A 23 12.06 -1.69 1.28
CA LEU A 23 13.23 -2.52 1.56
C LEU A 23 12.86 -3.94 2.05
N PHE A 24 11.82 -4.09 2.86
CA PHE A 24 11.42 -5.40 3.39
C PHE A 24 11.08 -6.43 2.32
N PRO A 25 10.30 -6.12 1.28
CA PRO A 25 10.06 -7.04 0.18
C PRO A 25 11.33 -7.45 -0.57
N LEU A 26 12.37 -6.58 -0.62
CA LEU A 26 13.63 -6.91 -1.26
C LEU A 26 14.43 -7.94 -0.44
N VAL A 27 14.52 -7.74 0.88
CA VAL A 27 15.21 -8.68 1.78
C VAL A 27 14.56 -10.07 1.70
N SER A 28 13.23 -10.14 1.71
CA SER A 28 12.51 -11.41 1.56
C SER A 28 12.64 -12.00 0.16
N ALA A 29 12.75 -11.17 -0.90
CA ALA A 29 12.80 -11.63 -2.28
C ALA A 29 14.01 -12.53 -2.57
N ALA A 30 15.19 -12.19 -2.02
CA ALA A 30 16.40 -12.99 -2.20
C ALA A 30 16.25 -14.41 -1.62
N TYR A 31 15.59 -14.56 -0.48
CA TYR A 31 15.30 -15.83 0.13
C TYR A 31 14.20 -16.59 -0.62
N LEU A 32 13.07 -15.92 -0.87
CA LEU A 32 11.91 -16.51 -1.54
C LEU A 32 12.22 -16.93 -2.97
N GLY A 33 13.05 -16.18 -3.68
CA GLY A 33 13.49 -16.54 -5.03
C GLY A 33 14.31 -17.83 -5.07
N ARG A 34 15.04 -18.14 -3.99
CA ARG A 34 15.82 -19.40 -3.87
C ARG A 34 14.94 -20.58 -3.41
N VAL A 35 13.99 -20.34 -2.52
CA VAL A 35 13.18 -21.41 -1.90
C VAL A 35 11.95 -21.74 -2.74
N LEU A 36 11.14 -20.74 -3.09
CA LEU A 36 9.91 -20.91 -3.87
C LEU A 36 10.16 -20.94 -5.37
N MET A 37 11.37 -20.59 -5.82
CA MET A 37 11.69 -20.38 -7.23
C MET A 37 10.77 -19.32 -7.88
N SER A 38 10.97 -19.04 -9.17
CA SER A 38 10.14 -18.06 -9.89
C SER A 38 8.68 -18.50 -10.03
N ASP A 39 8.43 -19.79 -10.16
CA ASP A 39 7.07 -20.34 -10.28
C ASP A 39 6.23 -20.11 -9.02
N GLY A 40 6.75 -20.49 -7.84
CA GLY A 40 6.03 -20.29 -6.58
C GLY A 40 5.83 -18.81 -6.24
N VAL A 41 6.84 -17.94 -6.50
CA VAL A 41 6.70 -16.48 -6.33
C VAL A 41 5.64 -15.93 -7.29
N GLY A 42 5.62 -16.40 -8.54
CA GLY A 42 4.65 -16.00 -9.55
C GLY A 42 3.21 -16.37 -9.19
N LYS A 43 2.99 -17.61 -8.71
CA LYS A 43 1.66 -18.05 -8.22
C LYS A 43 1.12 -17.13 -7.12
N VAL A 44 1.97 -16.78 -6.15
CA VAL A 44 1.58 -15.88 -5.05
C VAL A 44 1.31 -14.47 -5.58
N ALA A 45 2.21 -13.93 -6.41
CA ALA A 45 2.09 -12.58 -6.96
C ALA A 45 0.81 -12.44 -7.81
N TYR A 46 0.51 -13.43 -8.64
CA TYR A 46 -0.69 -13.43 -9.48
C TYR A 46 -1.98 -13.50 -8.64
N ALA A 47 -2.06 -14.45 -7.69
CA ALA A 47 -3.21 -14.57 -6.81
C ALA A 47 -3.44 -13.29 -5.97
N GLN A 48 -2.36 -12.70 -5.45
CA GLN A 48 -2.41 -11.43 -4.73
C GLN A 48 -2.88 -10.29 -5.63
N ASN A 49 -2.39 -10.22 -6.88
CA ASN A 49 -2.78 -9.19 -7.84
C ASN A 49 -4.28 -9.24 -8.16
N ILE A 50 -4.84 -10.43 -8.38
CA ILE A 50 -6.28 -10.60 -8.61
C ILE A 50 -7.09 -10.16 -7.36
N ALA A 51 -6.68 -10.56 -6.16
CA ALA A 51 -7.34 -10.13 -4.93
C ALA A 51 -7.25 -8.59 -4.75
N GLN A 52 -6.14 -7.97 -5.16
CA GLN A 52 -5.91 -6.54 -5.03
C GLN A 52 -6.89 -5.68 -5.85
N TYR A 53 -7.39 -6.16 -7.00
CA TYR A 53 -8.46 -5.47 -7.73
C TYR A 53 -9.73 -5.36 -6.89
N PHE A 54 -10.08 -6.43 -6.17
CA PHE A 54 -11.23 -6.41 -5.27
C PHE A 54 -11.00 -5.59 -4.01
N VAL A 55 -9.76 -5.58 -3.48
CA VAL A 55 -9.37 -4.68 -2.38
C VAL A 55 -9.49 -3.22 -2.82
N LEU A 56 -9.03 -2.88 -4.02
CA LEU A 56 -9.15 -1.54 -4.59
C LEU A 56 -10.62 -1.12 -4.73
N ALA A 57 -11.46 -1.99 -5.30
CA ALA A 57 -12.88 -1.76 -5.45
C ALA A 57 -13.59 -1.65 -4.08
N ALA A 58 -13.21 -2.49 -3.10
CA ALA A 58 -13.76 -2.48 -1.75
C ALA A 58 -13.38 -1.22 -0.96
N SER A 59 -12.14 -0.75 -1.11
CA SER A 59 -11.66 0.48 -0.46
C SER A 59 -12.31 1.73 -1.04
N LEU A 60 -12.89 1.64 -2.24
CA LEU A 60 -13.40 2.79 -2.98
C LEU A 60 -12.32 3.90 -3.05
N GLY A 61 -12.67 5.16 -2.87
CA GLY A 61 -11.70 6.27 -2.72
C GLY A 61 -11.46 6.68 -1.26
N ILE A 62 -11.87 5.83 -0.29
CA ILE A 62 -11.85 6.14 1.14
C ILE A 62 -10.45 6.49 1.65
N PRO A 63 -9.35 5.78 1.29
CA PRO A 63 -8.04 6.13 1.80
C PRO A 63 -7.67 7.58 1.55
N ASN A 64 -7.75 8.06 0.31
CA ASN A 64 -7.39 9.44 -0.04
C ASN A 64 -8.40 10.46 0.50
N TYR A 65 -9.68 10.17 0.42
CA TYR A 65 -10.74 11.00 0.97
C TYR A 65 -10.65 11.12 2.49
N GLY A 66 -10.47 9.99 3.18
CA GLY A 66 -10.38 9.91 4.64
C GLY A 66 -9.19 10.68 5.20
N ILE A 67 -7.99 10.54 4.61
CA ILE A 67 -6.80 11.31 5.01
C ILE A 67 -7.12 12.79 5.00
N ARG A 68 -7.68 13.30 3.88
CA ARG A 68 -7.99 14.72 3.72
C ARG A 68 -9.03 15.22 4.71
N GLU A 69 -10.11 14.48 4.89
CA GLU A 69 -11.23 14.92 5.72
C GLU A 69 -10.94 14.78 7.23
N ILE A 70 -10.17 13.78 7.64
CA ILE A 70 -9.67 13.65 9.02
C ILE A 70 -8.70 14.80 9.34
N ALA A 71 -7.77 15.11 8.44
CA ALA A 71 -6.85 16.24 8.64
C ALA A 71 -7.59 17.58 8.84
N ARG A 72 -8.69 17.79 8.10
CA ARG A 72 -9.52 19.01 8.23
C ARG A 72 -10.26 19.10 9.57
N ARG A 73 -10.72 17.96 10.10
CA ARG A 73 -11.56 17.88 11.31
C ARG A 73 -10.78 17.48 12.57
N ARG A 74 -9.45 17.38 12.47
CA ARG A 74 -8.59 16.87 13.56
C ARG A 74 -8.77 17.58 14.91
N LYS A 75 -9.22 18.85 14.89
CA LYS A 75 -9.45 19.64 16.11
C LYS A 75 -10.83 19.41 16.74
N ASP A 76 -11.77 18.80 16.02
CA ASP A 76 -13.13 18.52 16.48
C ASP A 76 -13.29 17.00 16.62
N GLU A 77 -13.29 16.55 17.85
CA GLU A 77 -13.32 15.13 18.18
C GLU A 77 -14.65 14.49 17.78
N GLU A 78 -15.77 15.19 17.93
CA GLU A 78 -17.09 14.66 17.63
C GLU A 78 -17.32 14.51 16.12
N GLN A 79 -16.99 15.54 15.34
CA GLN A 79 -17.02 15.46 13.88
C GLN A 79 -16.07 14.37 13.33
N THR A 80 -14.92 14.20 13.98
CA THR A 80 -13.96 13.15 13.60
C THR A 80 -14.53 11.75 13.84
N LYS A 81 -15.23 11.51 14.97
CA LYS A 81 -15.90 10.24 15.28
C LYS A 81 -17.04 9.92 14.30
N GLU A 82 -17.89 10.91 14.01
CA GLU A 82 -18.98 10.74 13.04
C GLU A 82 -18.46 10.41 11.63
N LEU A 83 -17.45 11.15 11.18
CA LEU A 83 -16.81 10.90 9.89
C LEU A 83 -16.16 9.53 9.84
N PHE A 84 -15.38 9.18 10.87
CA PHE A 84 -14.73 7.87 10.97
C PHE A 84 -15.75 6.74 10.87
N SER A 85 -16.82 6.82 11.66
CA SER A 85 -17.88 5.80 11.65
C SER A 85 -18.56 5.70 10.29
N SER A 86 -18.87 6.83 9.66
CA SER A 86 -19.49 6.85 8.33
C SER A 86 -18.61 6.17 7.28
N LEU A 87 -17.31 6.52 7.23
CA LEU A 87 -16.37 5.93 6.28
C LEU A 87 -16.09 4.45 6.56
N PHE A 88 -16.02 4.08 7.84
CA PHE A 88 -15.85 2.69 8.24
C PHE A 88 -17.03 1.80 7.78
N PHE A 89 -18.27 2.26 7.97
CA PHE A 89 -19.44 1.50 7.52
C PHE A 89 -19.54 1.42 5.99
N ILE A 90 -19.18 2.48 5.26
CA ILE A 90 -19.08 2.43 3.79
C ILE A 90 -18.07 1.37 3.37
N ASN A 91 -16.85 1.39 3.97
CA ASN A 91 -15.81 0.40 3.69
C ASN A 91 -16.24 -1.03 4.03
N LEU A 92 -16.92 -1.22 5.15
CA LEU A 92 -17.42 -2.53 5.57
C LEU A 92 -18.42 -3.11 4.56
N ILE A 93 -19.42 -2.30 4.15
CA ILE A 93 -20.45 -2.74 3.18
C ILE A 93 -19.82 -3.07 1.84
N SER A 94 -18.97 -2.18 1.31
CA SER A 94 -18.29 -2.42 0.03
C SER A 94 -17.38 -3.64 0.08
N THR A 95 -16.65 -3.84 1.20
CA THR A 95 -15.80 -5.01 1.41
C THR A 95 -16.63 -6.31 1.44
N LEU A 96 -17.79 -6.34 2.10
CA LEU A 96 -18.66 -7.51 2.10
C LEU A 96 -19.15 -7.86 0.70
N ILE A 97 -19.57 -6.86 -0.08
CA ILE A 97 -20.00 -7.06 -1.47
C ILE A 97 -18.83 -7.59 -2.33
N CYS A 98 -17.67 -6.95 -2.27
CA CYS A 98 -16.51 -7.35 -3.05
C CYS A 98 -15.99 -8.75 -2.65
N THR A 99 -16.05 -9.09 -1.36
CA THR A 99 -15.71 -10.42 -0.86
C THR A 99 -16.65 -11.49 -1.43
N ALA A 100 -17.96 -11.25 -1.38
CA ALA A 100 -18.94 -12.17 -1.94
C ALA A 100 -18.73 -12.38 -3.44
N LEU A 101 -18.53 -11.29 -4.19
CA LEU A 101 -18.23 -11.35 -5.63
C LEU A 101 -16.93 -12.11 -5.94
N TYR A 102 -15.86 -11.84 -5.19
CA TYR A 102 -14.59 -12.54 -5.35
C TYR A 102 -14.72 -14.04 -5.15
N TYR A 103 -15.31 -14.48 -4.04
CA TYR A 103 -15.48 -15.90 -3.76
C TYR A 103 -16.47 -16.57 -4.73
N ALA A 104 -17.52 -15.89 -5.14
CA ALA A 104 -18.40 -16.37 -6.19
C ALA A 104 -17.64 -16.61 -7.50
N LEU A 105 -16.75 -15.70 -7.90
CA LEU A 105 -15.92 -15.82 -9.09
C LEU A 105 -14.93 -17.00 -8.98
N ILE A 106 -14.18 -17.08 -7.87
CA ILE A 106 -13.17 -18.14 -7.64
C ILE A 106 -13.79 -19.54 -7.58
N LEU A 107 -14.99 -19.66 -7.03
CA LEU A 107 -15.63 -20.96 -6.87
C LEU A 107 -16.30 -21.48 -8.15
N ASN A 108 -16.79 -20.58 -9.01
CA ASN A 108 -17.58 -20.93 -10.19
C ASN A 108 -16.78 -20.94 -11.50
N LEU A 109 -15.64 -20.23 -11.60
CA LEU A 109 -14.86 -20.21 -12.82
C LEU A 109 -13.84 -21.38 -12.87
N PRO A 110 -13.89 -22.25 -13.92
CA PRO A 110 -12.95 -23.36 -14.10
C PRO A 110 -11.48 -22.91 -14.14
N TYR A 111 -11.23 -21.69 -14.59
CA TYR A 111 -9.89 -21.07 -14.65
C TYR A 111 -9.14 -21.11 -13.31
N PHE A 112 -9.84 -21.01 -12.19
CA PHE A 112 -9.25 -21.03 -10.86
C PHE A 112 -9.17 -22.40 -10.22
N SER A 113 -9.64 -23.46 -10.88
CA SER A 113 -9.71 -24.81 -10.29
C SER A 113 -8.33 -25.34 -9.87
N SER A 114 -7.30 -25.16 -10.70
CA SER A 114 -5.90 -25.56 -10.40
C SER A 114 -5.21 -24.65 -9.38
N ARG A 115 -5.73 -23.41 -9.17
CA ARG A 115 -5.19 -22.37 -8.27
C ARG A 115 -6.10 -22.10 -7.08
N LYS A 116 -7.06 -22.99 -6.82
CA LYS A 116 -8.16 -22.75 -5.87
C LYS A 116 -7.67 -22.40 -4.46
N MET A 117 -6.75 -23.17 -3.92
CA MET A 117 -6.26 -22.98 -2.55
C MET A 117 -5.57 -21.65 -2.34
N ILE A 118 -4.68 -21.25 -3.25
CA ILE A 118 -3.99 -19.96 -3.14
C ILE A 118 -4.93 -18.79 -3.37
N SER A 119 -5.90 -18.92 -4.28
CA SER A 119 -6.91 -17.88 -4.53
C SER A 119 -7.85 -17.71 -3.34
N LEU A 120 -8.28 -18.80 -2.70
CA LEU A 120 -9.07 -18.73 -1.47
C LEU A 120 -8.30 -18.02 -0.34
N ALA A 121 -7.00 -18.35 -0.19
CA ALA A 121 -6.14 -17.67 0.78
C ALA A 121 -6.00 -16.17 0.45
N ALA A 122 -5.81 -15.80 -0.82
CA ALA A 122 -5.71 -14.41 -1.26
C ALA A 122 -6.98 -13.60 -0.96
N GLY A 123 -8.16 -14.22 -1.06
CA GLY A 123 -9.45 -13.58 -0.74
C GLY A 123 -9.56 -13.07 0.70
N LEU A 124 -8.80 -13.63 1.63
CA LEU A 124 -8.73 -13.13 3.01
C LEU A 124 -8.16 -11.69 3.09
N LEU A 125 -7.35 -11.27 2.09
CA LEU A 125 -6.90 -9.86 2.01
C LEU A 125 -8.08 -8.90 1.87
N ILE A 126 -9.11 -9.29 1.12
CA ILE A 126 -10.31 -8.49 0.93
C ILE A 126 -11.08 -8.41 2.26
N ILE A 127 -11.24 -9.54 2.95
CA ILE A 127 -11.92 -9.58 4.26
C ILE A 127 -11.22 -8.68 5.27
N PHE A 128 -9.89 -8.77 5.37
CA PHE A 128 -9.13 -7.92 6.29
C PHE A 128 -9.16 -6.44 5.91
N ASN A 129 -9.40 -6.09 4.64
CA ASN A 129 -9.55 -4.70 4.22
C ASN A 129 -10.74 -3.98 4.90
N ALA A 130 -11.74 -4.72 5.41
CA ALA A 130 -12.80 -4.15 6.24
C ALA A 130 -12.23 -3.37 7.46
N PHE A 131 -11.09 -3.82 7.98
CA PHE A 131 -10.43 -3.24 9.15
C PHE A 131 -9.30 -2.26 8.77
N ASN A 132 -9.15 -1.93 7.49
CA ASN A 132 -8.15 -0.99 7.03
C ASN A 132 -8.54 0.44 7.39
N VAL A 133 -7.94 0.95 8.45
CA VAL A 133 -8.13 2.32 8.96
C VAL A 133 -6.82 3.12 8.95
N ASP A 134 -5.85 2.74 8.14
CA ASP A 134 -4.54 3.44 8.02
C ASP A 134 -4.73 4.91 7.63
N TRP A 135 -5.72 5.23 6.82
CA TRP A 135 -6.09 6.57 6.42
C TRP A 135 -6.42 7.49 7.61
N PHE A 136 -6.98 6.94 8.69
CA PHE A 136 -7.26 7.70 9.91
C PHE A 136 -5.96 8.17 10.57
N TYR A 137 -5.01 7.27 10.77
CA TYR A 137 -3.73 7.58 11.41
C TYR A 137 -2.89 8.52 10.55
N GLN A 138 -2.94 8.39 9.23
CA GLN A 138 -2.29 9.32 8.30
C GLN A 138 -2.92 10.71 8.38
N GLY A 139 -4.24 10.82 8.42
CA GLY A 139 -4.96 12.08 8.61
C GLY A 139 -4.69 12.75 9.97
N GLN A 140 -4.42 11.94 11.01
CA GLN A 140 -3.98 12.42 12.32
C GLN A 140 -2.48 12.75 12.39
N GLU A 141 -1.74 12.54 11.29
CA GLU A 141 -0.27 12.70 11.25
C GLU A 141 0.48 11.83 12.28
N ALA A 142 -0.08 10.68 12.65
CA ALA A 142 0.51 9.75 13.62
C ALA A 142 1.61 8.86 12.99
N PHE A 143 2.50 9.45 12.19
CA PHE A 143 3.50 8.71 11.40
C PHE A 143 4.49 7.92 12.26
N LYS A 144 4.84 8.42 13.45
CA LYS A 144 5.67 7.65 14.39
C LYS A 144 5.03 6.31 14.76
N TYR A 145 3.74 6.32 15.08
CA TYR A 145 3.00 5.10 15.37
C TYR A 145 2.96 4.14 14.19
N ILE A 146 2.65 4.68 12.99
CA ILE A 146 2.60 3.90 11.74
C ILE A 146 3.96 3.24 11.48
N ALA A 147 5.07 3.99 11.60
CA ALA A 147 6.41 3.48 11.33
C ALA A 147 6.82 2.36 12.31
N ILE A 148 6.64 2.56 13.62
CA ILE A 148 7.01 1.57 14.64
C ILE A 148 6.19 0.29 14.48
N ARG A 149 4.85 0.41 14.36
CA ARG A 149 3.96 -0.73 14.16
C ARG A 149 4.34 -1.51 12.90
N SER A 150 4.47 -0.82 11.77
CA SER A 150 4.81 -1.46 10.49
C SER A 150 6.17 -2.15 10.55
N PHE A 151 7.16 -1.55 11.22
CA PHE A 151 8.45 -2.18 11.43
C PHE A 151 8.34 -3.49 12.21
N VAL A 152 7.65 -3.47 13.35
CA VAL A 152 7.46 -4.68 14.18
C VAL A 152 6.77 -5.80 13.41
N VAL A 153 5.65 -5.47 12.74
CA VAL A 153 4.90 -6.48 11.97
C VAL A 153 5.74 -7.03 10.81
N LYS A 154 6.54 -6.21 10.15
CA LYS A 154 7.44 -6.65 9.07
C LYS A 154 8.56 -7.55 9.58
N VAL A 155 9.15 -7.25 10.73
CA VAL A 155 10.16 -8.14 11.35
C VAL A 155 9.53 -9.49 11.68
N ILE A 156 8.33 -9.51 12.26
CA ILE A 156 7.60 -10.76 12.52
C ILE A 156 7.29 -11.51 11.22
N SER A 157 6.85 -10.78 10.18
CA SER A 157 6.61 -11.36 8.85
C SER A 157 7.85 -12.01 8.26
N LEU A 158 8.99 -11.32 8.35
CA LEU A 158 10.27 -11.87 7.85
C LEU A 158 10.68 -13.12 8.62
N ALA A 159 10.56 -13.10 9.94
CA ALA A 159 10.82 -14.28 10.78
C ALA A 159 9.87 -15.45 10.41
N ALA A 160 8.58 -15.16 10.20
CA ALA A 160 7.61 -16.16 9.77
C ALA A 160 7.97 -16.77 8.40
N ILE A 161 8.43 -15.93 7.45
CA ILE A 161 8.89 -16.39 6.14
C ILE A 161 10.04 -17.43 6.33
N PHE A 162 11.07 -17.09 7.10
CA PHE A 162 12.20 -18.00 7.32
C PHE A 162 11.83 -19.31 8.06
N VAL A 163 10.83 -19.25 8.93
CA VAL A 163 10.40 -20.43 9.70
C VAL A 163 9.49 -21.36 8.89
N PHE A 164 8.50 -20.79 8.18
CA PHE A 164 7.42 -21.56 7.57
C PHE A 164 7.60 -21.86 6.10
N ILE A 165 8.45 -21.12 5.36
CA ILE A 165 8.65 -21.32 3.93
C ILE A 165 10.02 -21.96 3.71
N ARG A 166 10.05 -23.26 3.42
CA ARG A 166 11.28 -24.05 3.28
C ARG A 166 11.36 -24.86 1.99
N SER A 167 10.26 -24.98 1.26
CA SER A 167 10.19 -25.75 0.01
C SER A 167 9.45 -24.97 -1.08
N SER A 168 9.60 -25.38 -2.32
CA SER A 168 8.90 -24.79 -3.47
C SER A 168 7.38 -24.93 -3.39
N GLU A 169 6.88 -25.92 -2.66
CA GLU A 169 5.45 -26.18 -2.48
C GLU A 169 4.79 -25.26 -1.42
N ASP A 170 5.58 -24.51 -0.65
CA ASP A 170 5.08 -23.68 0.45
C ASP A 170 4.48 -22.34 -0.03
N TYR A 171 4.18 -22.18 -1.32
CA TYR A 171 3.62 -20.95 -1.88
C TYR A 171 2.27 -20.56 -1.24
N VAL A 172 1.42 -21.53 -0.87
CA VAL A 172 0.16 -21.24 -0.15
C VAL A 172 0.45 -20.75 1.27
N ARG A 173 1.44 -21.33 1.97
CA ARG A 173 1.88 -20.86 3.29
C ARG A 173 2.42 -19.44 3.21
N TYR A 174 3.18 -19.14 2.14
CA TYR A 174 3.67 -17.78 1.92
C TYR A 174 2.52 -16.78 1.72
N MET A 175 1.49 -17.14 0.94
CA MET A 175 0.28 -16.33 0.82
C MET A 175 -0.40 -16.11 2.17
N LEU A 176 -0.50 -17.14 3.02
CA LEU A 176 -1.06 -17.02 4.36
C LEU A 176 -0.23 -16.09 5.27
N VAL A 177 1.10 -16.13 5.19
CA VAL A 177 1.97 -15.19 5.92
C VAL A 177 1.68 -13.75 5.49
N ILE A 178 1.53 -13.47 4.19
CA ILE A 178 1.17 -12.13 3.68
C ILE A 178 -0.19 -11.70 4.26
N VAL A 179 -1.18 -12.55 4.17
CA VAL A 179 -2.55 -12.29 4.65
C VAL A 179 -2.57 -12.01 6.15
N LEU A 180 -1.95 -12.88 6.94
CA LEU A 180 -1.95 -12.77 8.40
C LEU A 180 -1.18 -11.53 8.88
N THR A 181 -0.08 -11.19 8.23
CA THR A 181 0.70 -9.99 8.58
C THR A 181 -0.03 -8.70 8.19
N THR A 182 -0.70 -8.69 7.03
CA THR A 182 -1.55 -7.56 6.61
C THR A 182 -2.75 -7.43 7.56
N GLY A 183 -3.43 -8.53 7.85
CA GLY A 183 -4.55 -8.57 8.79
C GLY A 183 -4.14 -8.12 10.21
N ALA A 184 -2.99 -8.57 10.69
CA ALA A 184 -2.44 -8.14 11.98
C ALA A 184 -2.22 -6.62 12.04
N ASN A 185 -1.67 -6.02 10.97
CA ASN A 185 -1.54 -4.56 10.88
C ASN A 185 -2.88 -3.85 11.04
N TYR A 186 -3.91 -4.31 10.34
CA TYR A 186 -5.24 -3.69 10.38
C TYR A 186 -5.94 -3.91 11.74
N ILE A 187 -5.83 -5.10 12.32
CA ILE A 187 -6.41 -5.41 13.64
C ILE A 187 -5.74 -4.57 14.72
N ILE A 188 -4.39 -4.46 14.72
CA ILE A 188 -3.66 -3.62 15.67
C ILE A 188 -4.15 -2.16 15.57
N ASN A 189 -4.37 -1.65 14.35
CA ASN A 189 -4.92 -0.32 14.16
C ASN A 189 -6.31 -0.16 14.78
N MET A 190 -7.21 -1.11 14.54
CA MET A 190 -8.55 -1.09 15.14
C MET A 190 -8.51 -1.08 16.67
N LEU A 191 -7.65 -1.90 17.27
CA LEU A 191 -7.50 -1.96 18.74
C LEU A 191 -6.94 -0.65 19.32
N GLN A 192 -6.08 0.03 18.58
CA GLN A 192 -5.43 1.27 19.01
C GLN A 192 -6.34 2.51 18.89
N LEU A 193 -7.43 2.45 18.12
CA LEU A 193 -8.37 3.57 17.94
C LEU A 193 -8.88 4.13 19.28
N ARG A 194 -9.07 3.26 20.28
CA ARG A 194 -9.52 3.67 21.62
C ARG A 194 -8.59 4.67 22.29
N LYS A 195 -7.28 4.59 22.00
CA LYS A 195 -6.28 5.55 22.54
C LYS A 195 -6.36 6.93 21.89
N PHE A 196 -6.95 6.99 20.70
CA PHE A 196 -7.23 8.24 19.97
C PHE A 196 -8.64 8.78 20.25
N GLY A 197 -9.32 8.25 21.28
CA GLY A 197 -10.68 8.68 21.65
C GLY A 197 -11.76 8.24 20.67
N ILE A 198 -11.41 7.48 19.62
CA ILE A 198 -12.37 7.06 18.58
C ILE A 198 -13.10 5.79 19.04
N ARG A 199 -14.42 5.90 19.06
CA ARG A 199 -15.35 4.78 19.24
C ARG A 199 -16.31 4.74 18.07
N LEU A 200 -16.56 3.56 17.55
CA LEU A 200 -17.61 3.38 16.54
C LEU A 200 -18.95 3.77 17.13
N THR A 201 -19.64 4.66 16.47
CA THR A 201 -21.00 5.08 16.83
C THR A 201 -21.93 4.78 15.69
N CYS A 202 -23.14 4.29 16.00
CA CYS A 202 -24.21 4.12 15.03
C CYS A 202 -25.07 5.39 14.91
N HIS A 203 -24.87 6.38 15.79
CA HIS A 203 -25.58 7.67 15.72
C HIS A 203 -24.82 8.63 14.79
N GLY A 204 -25.56 9.37 13.98
CA GLY A 204 -24.97 10.40 13.11
C GLY A 204 -24.28 9.89 11.85
N ILE A 205 -24.43 8.61 11.47
CA ILE A 205 -23.87 8.05 10.24
C ILE A 205 -24.50 8.74 9.03
N LYS A 206 -23.66 9.40 8.23
CA LYS A 206 -24.07 10.08 6.99
C LYS A 206 -23.34 9.45 5.81
N ILE A 207 -23.97 8.53 5.09
CA ILE A 207 -23.37 7.83 3.94
C ILE A 207 -23.42 8.71 2.68
N LEU A 208 -24.61 9.21 2.32
CA LEU A 208 -24.86 9.91 1.06
C LEU A 208 -23.91 11.10 0.78
N PRO A 209 -23.64 12.01 1.74
CA PRO A 209 -22.78 13.16 1.49
C PRO A 209 -21.35 12.78 1.11
N HIS A 210 -20.88 11.62 1.55
CA HIS A 210 -19.52 11.15 1.29
C HIS A 210 -19.37 10.39 -0.02
N MET A 211 -20.46 9.85 -0.60
CA MET A 211 -20.39 8.99 -1.78
C MET A 211 -19.79 9.71 -2.99
N LYS A 212 -20.30 10.90 -3.34
CA LYS A 212 -19.81 11.64 -4.52
C LYS A 212 -18.30 11.96 -4.44
N PRO A 213 -17.76 12.53 -3.34
CA PRO A 213 -16.32 12.74 -3.20
C PRO A 213 -15.50 11.44 -3.22
N ILE A 214 -16.00 10.37 -2.61
CA ILE A 214 -15.35 9.06 -2.58
C ILE A 214 -15.21 8.52 -4.00
N PHE A 215 -16.27 8.56 -4.83
CA PHE A 215 -16.21 8.09 -6.22
C PHE A 215 -15.28 8.94 -7.10
N ILE A 216 -15.19 10.24 -6.87
CA ILE A 216 -14.23 11.10 -7.58
C ILE A 216 -12.79 10.68 -7.23
N MET A 217 -12.51 10.44 -5.93
CA MET A 217 -11.20 9.95 -5.49
C MET A 217 -10.91 8.53 -5.98
N LEU A 218 -11.92 7.67 -6.08
CA LEU A 218 -11.80 6.35 -6.65
C LEU A 218 -11.30 6.42 -8.09
N GLY A 219 -11.86 7.31 -8.93
CA GLY A 219 -11.45 7.45 -10.33
C GLY A 219 -9.96 7.71 -10.50
N THR A 220 -9.39 8.61 -9.69
CA THR A 220 -7.95 8.90 -9.72
C THR A 220 -7.11 7.72 -9.21
N THR A 221 -7.55 7.08 -8.14
CA THR A 221 -6.84 5.92 -7.57
C THR A 221 -6.86 4.73 -8.53
N VAL A 222 -8.03 4.44 -9.12
CA VAL A 222 -8.19 3.35 -10.10
C VAL A 222 -7.28 3.55 -11.31
N ALA A 223 -7.18 4.77 -11.84
CA ALA A 223 -6.31 5.04 -12.99
C ALA A 223 -4.83 4.72 -12.70
N ILE A 224 -4.34 5.05 -11.51
CA ILE A 224 -2.96 4.78 -11.09
C ILE A 224 -2.76 3.29 -10.80
N GLU A 225 -3.66 2.68 -10.04
CA GLU A 225 -3.53 1.28 -9.62
C GLU A 225 -3.72 0.31 -10.77
N LEU A 226 -4.65 0.56 -11.69
CA LEU A 226 -4.80 -0.27 -12.90
C LEU A 226 -3.52 -0.28 -13.72
N TYR A 227 -2.88 0.88 -13.91
CA TYR A 227 -1.60 0.96 -14.62
C TYR A 227 -0.54 0.05 -13.99
N THR A 228 -0.44 0.02 -12.65
CA THR A 228 0.58 -0.77 -11.95
C THR A 228 0.26 -2.26 -11.83
N MET A 229 -1.02 -2.63 -11.95
CA MET A 229 -1.49 -4.02 -11.76
C MET A 229 -1.68 -4.76 -13.07
N LEU A 230 -1.89 -4.05 -14.18
CA LEU A 230 -2.26 -4.61 -15.47
C LEU A 230 -1.15 -5.50 -16.04
N ASP A 231 0.11 -5.11 -15.88
CA ASP A 231 1.27 -5.86 -16.33
C ASP A 231 1.30 -7.28 -15.76
N THR A 232 1.13 -7.39 -14.44
CA THR A 232 1.09 -8.69 -13.74
C THR A 232 -0.11 -9.53 -14.18
N THR A 233 -1.26 -8.89 -14.43
CA THR A 233 -2.47 -9.57 -14.92
C THR A 233 -2.26 -10.10 -16.33
N MET A 234 -1.74 -9.27 -17.24
CA MET A 234 -1.48 -9.67 -18.62
C MET A 234 -0.46 -10.82 -18.69
N LEU A 235 0.63 -10.73 -17.92
CA LEU A 235 1.61 -11.81 -17.87
C LEU A 235 0.99 -13.12 -17.35
N GLY A 236 0.14 -13.06 -16.32
CA GLY A 236 -0.51 -14.25 -15.77
C GLY A 236 -1.61 -14.85 -16.66
N LEU A 237 -2.19 -14.04 -17.58
CA LEU A 237 -3.19 -14.51 -18.54
C LEU A 237 -2.57 -15.01 -19.85
N LEU A 238 -1.51 -14.35 -20.32
CA LEU A 238 -0.91 -14.58 -21.64
C LEU A 238 0.34 -15.48 -21.58
N CYS A 239 0.97 -15.56 -20.42
CA CYS A 239 2.16 -16.38 -20.19
C CYS A 239 1.90 -17.38 -19.04
N ASP A 240 2.95 -17.72 -18.30
CA ASP A 240 2.90 -18.63 -17.16
C ASP A 240 3.28 -17.92 -15.84
N GLU A 241 3.06 -18.60 -14.71
CA GLU A 241 3.38 -18.07 -13.38
C GLU A 241 4.88 -17.77 -13.21
N LYS A 242 5.74 -18.50 -13.92
CA LYS A 242 7.19 -18.33 -13.88
C LYS A 242 7.58 -16.93 -14.41
N ASN A 243 6.96 -16.49 -15.50
CA ASN A 243 7.17 -15.15 -16.06
C ASN A 243 6.65 -14.06 -15.14
N VAL A 244 5.51 -14.27 -14.48
CA VAL A 244 5.00 -13.36 -13.42
C VAL A 244 6.01 -13.25 -12.28
N GLY A 245 6.63 -14.37 -11.89
CA GLY A 245 7.65 -14.42 -10.84
C GLY A 245 8.89 -13.62 -11.19
N TYR A 246 9.41 -13.75 -12.40
CA TYR A 246 10.55 -12.96 -12.89
C TYR A 246 10.24 -11.46 -12.90
N TYR A 247 9.10 -11.10 -13.49
CA TYR A 247 8.65 -9.70 -13.55
C TYR A 247 8.49 -9.10 -12.14
N THR A 248 7.79 -9.79 -11.26
CA THR A 248 7.53 -9.30 -9.89
C THR A 248 8.82 -9.09 -9.11
N ASN A 249 9.80 -9.99 -9.24
CA ASN A 249 11.09 -9.83 -8.56
C ASN A 249 11.89 -8.65 -9.13
N ALA A 250 11.91 -8.46 -10.45
CA ALA A 250 12.52 -7.29 -11.07
C ALA A 250 11.86 -5.99 -10.62
N MET A 251 10.52 -5.94 -10.57
CA MET A 251 9.77 -4.78 -10.13
C MET A 251 10.01 -4.41 -8.66
N LYS A 252 10.40 -5.34 -7.78
CA LYS A 252 10.78 -5.00 -6.39
C LYS A 252 12.00 -4.07 -6.35
N VAL A 253 12.99 -4.30 -7.23
CA VAL A 253 14.18 -3.43 -7.35
C VAL A 253 13.78 -2.06 -7.89
N VAL A 254 12.99 -2.03 -8.96
CA VAL A 254 12.50 -0.78 -9.57
C VAL A 254 11.70 0.05 -8.56
N LYS A 255 10.83 -0.59 -7.77
CA LYS A 255 10.01 0.09 -6.74
C LYS A 255 10.86 0.82 -5.68
N ILE A 256 12.04 0.32 -5.34
CA ILE A 256 12.94 1.01 -4.40
C ILE A 256 13.41 2.32 -5.00
N ILE A 257 13.86 2.29 -6.26
CA ILE A 257 14.32 3.48 -6.97
C ILE A 257 13.19 4.52 -7.05
N ILE A 258 12.00 4.11 -7.45
CA ILE A 258 10.81 4.96 -7.47
C ILE A 258 10.52 5.54 -6.08
N THR A 259 10.61 4.73 -5.02
CA THR A 259 10.34 5.18 -3.64
C THR A 259 11.32 6.27 -3.20
N VAL A 260 12.61 6.13 -3.52
CA VAL A 260 13.61 7.15 -3.21
C VAL A 260 13.31 8.46 -3.94
N ILE A 261 13.00 8.38 -5.23
CA ILE A 261 12.68 9.55 -6.06
C ILE A 261 11.41 10.26 -5.55
N THR A 262 10.35 9.51 -5.27
CA THR A 262 9.08 10.07 -4.79
C THR A 262 9.20 10.63 -3.36
N ALA A 263 10.11 10.09 -2.54
CA ALA A 263 10.38 10.64 -1.22
C ALA A 263 10.98 12.06 -1.30
N ILE A 264 11.91 12.28 -2.25
CA ILE A 264 12.49 13.61 -2.52
C ILE A 264 11.41 14.59 -2.97
N GLY A 265 10.56 14.20 -3.93
CA GLY A 265 9.45 15.03 -4.42
C GLY A 265 8.46 15.42 -3.32
N GLY A 266 8.15 14.50 -2.41
CA GLY A 266 7.22 14.74 -1.31
C GLY A 266 7.71 15.79 -0.29
N THR A 267 9.02 15.96 -0.11
CA THR A 267 9.60 16.97 0.78
C THR A 267 9.61 18.38 0.18
N LEU A 268 9.53 18.46 -1.15
CA LEU A 268 9.59 19.73 -1.88
C LEU A 268 8.27 20.47 -1.95
N LEU A 269 7.17 19.74 -2.00
CA LEU A 269 5.86 20.32 -2.22
C LEU A 269 5.50 21.45 -1.23
N PRO A 270 5.78 21.34 0.08
CA PRO A 270 5.54 22.43 1.03
C PRO A 270 6.37 23.70 0.73
N HIS A 271 7.65 23.52 0.38
CA HIS A 271 8.55 24.64 0.07
C HIS A 271 8.13 25.36 -1.22
N LEU A 272 7.79 24.60 -2.27
CA LEU A 272 7.28 25.18 -3.51
C LEU A 272 5.98 25.93 -3.31
N SER A 273 5.07 25.39 -2.47
CA SER A 273 3.81 26.05 -2.14
C SER A 273 4.05 27.37 -1.40
N GLN A 274 5.04 27.43 -0.50
CA GLN A 274 5.40 28.64 0.22
C GLN A 274 5.96 29.70 -0.73
N TYR A 275 6.96 29.39 -1.56
CA TYR A 275 7.55 30.34 -2.51
C TYR A 275 6.53 30.84 -3.53
N HIS A 276 5.64 29.97 -3.97
CA HIS A 276 4.56 30.38 -4.87
C HIS A 276 3.58 31.38 -4.21
N MET A 277 3.26 31.20 -2.93
CA MET A 277 2.43 32.17 -2.18
C MET A 277 3.16 33.48 -1.95
N GLU A 278 4.48 33.47 -1.83
CA GLU A 278 5.33 34.65 -1.69
C GLU A 278 5.59 35.39 -3.04
N GLY A 279 5.19 34.78 -4.15
CA GLY A 279 5.41 35.32 -5.50
C GLY A 279 6.86 35.22 -5.98
N ASP A 280 7.68 34.35 -5.34
CA ASP A 280 9.08 34.16 -5.67
C ASP A 280 9.23 32.99 -6.67
N ASP A 281 8.89 33.25 -7.92
CA ASP A 281 8.98 32.27 -9.01
C ASP A 281 10.45 31.90 -9.32
N GLU A 282 11.41 32.78 -9.03
CA GLU A 282 12.83 32.51 -9.25
C GLU A 282 13.35 31.46 -8.28
N SER A 283 13.00 31.55 -7.00
CA SER A 283 13.34 30.55 -6.00
C SER A 283 12.62 29.22 -6.26
N CYS A 284 11.38 29.24 -6.72
CA CYS A 284 10.67 28.06 -7.21
C CYS A 284 11.46 27.38 -8.34
N GLY A 285 11.84 28.10 -9.36
CA GLY A 285 12.60 27.57 -10.50
C GLY A 285 13.96 27.00 -10.10
N ARG A 286 14.70 27.68 -9.23
CA ARG A 286 15.99 27.20 -8.70
C ARG A 286 15.88 25.90 -7.94
N ILE A 287 14.88 25.74 -7.08
CA ILE A 287 14.67 24.51 -6.32
C ILE A 287 14.28 23.36 -7.24
N VAL A 288 13.35 23.59 -8.16
CA VAL A 288 12.92 22.56 -9.12
C VAL A 288 14.11 22.09 -9.97
N SER A 289 14.93 23.02 -10.50
CA SER A 289 16.12 22.67 -11.28
C SER A 289 17.13 21.87 -10.47
N ARG A 290 17.43 22.29 -9.24
CA ARG A 290 18.39 21.59 -8.38
C ARG A 290 17.92 20.19 -8.01
N VAL A 291 16.62 19.99 -7.78
CA VAL A 291 16.08 18.68 -7.49
C VAL A 291 16.09 17.80 -8.73
N PHE A 292 15.77 18.36 -9.88
CA PHE A 292 15.85 17.64 -11.15
C PHE A 292 17.29 17.17 -11.43
N GLU A 293 18.30 18.02 -11.18
CA GLU A 293 19.71 17.64 -11.27
C GLU A 293 20.07 16.48 -10.32
N ILE A 294 19.65 16.57 -9.06
CA ILE A 294 19.87 15.49 -8.07
C ILE A 294 19.19 14.19 -8.51
N MET A 295 17.94 14.28 -8.98
CA MET A 295 17.22 13.12 -9.50
C MET A 295 17.93 12.48 -10.69
N LEU A 296 18.40 13.28 -11.66
CA LEU A 296 19.17 12.79 -12.80
C LEU A 296 20.49 12.14 -12.36
N PHE A 297 21.20 12.78 -11.43
CA PHE A 297 22.47 12.26 -10.89
C PHE A 297 22.28 10.92 -10.17
N LEU A 298 21.16 10.70 -9.49
CA LEU A 298 20.86 9.43 -8.85
C LEU A 298 20.32 8.39 -9.84
N PHE A 299 19.46 8.81 -10.75
CA PHE A 299 18.74 7.91 -11.64
C PHE A 299 19.63 7.33 -12.75
N LEU A 300 20.47 8.16 -13.38
CA LEU A 300 21.32 7.72 -14.48
C LEU A 300 22.28 6.57 -14.08
N PRO A 301 23.04 6.66 -12.97
CA PRO A 301 23.87 5.54 -12.53
C PRO A 301 23.06 4.29 -12.17
N CYS A 302 21.87 4.45 -11.60
CA CYS A 302 20.99 3.31 -11.30
C CYS A 302 20.54 2.61 -12.58
N CYS A 303 20.12 3.36 -13.61
CA CYS A 303 19.76 2.79 -14.91
C CYS A 303 20.92 2.05 -15.58
N VAL A 304 22.08 2.68 -15.63
CA VAL A 304 23.31 2.08 -16.19
C VAL A 304 23.70 0.83 -15.40
N GLY A 305 23.66 0.91 -14.05
CA GLY A 305 23.97 -0.21 -13.18
C GLY A 305 23.03 -1.40 -13.39
N LEU A 306 21.73 -1.16 -13.54
CA LEU A 306 20.75 -2.21 -13.84
C LEU A 306 20.99 -2.81 -15.23
N MET A 307 21.26 -1.99 -16.26
CA MET A 307 21.56 -2.49 -17.60
C MET A 307 22.83 -3.35 -17.61
N LEU A 308 23.90 -2.91 -16.97
CA LEU A 308 25.13 -3.66 -16.88
C LEU A 308 25.00 -4.94 -16.03
N SER A 309 24.19 -4.91 -14.97
CA SER A 309 23.91 -6.09 -14.15
C SER A 309 23.19 -7.19 -14.93
N LEU A 310 22.29 -6.82 -15.86
CA LEU A 310 21.60 -7.77 -16.74
C LEU A 310 22.54 -8.44 -17.77
N ILE A 311 23.69 -7.84 -18.08
CA ILE A 311 24.69 -8.42 -19.00
C ILE A 311 25.49 -9.53 -18.32
N HIS A 312 25.55 -9.55 -16.97
CA HIS A 312 26.29 -10.55 -16.18
C HIS A 312 25.45 -11.71 -15.67
N ILE A 313 24.15 -11.74 -15.98
CA ILE A 313 23.23 -12.84 -15.69
C ILE A 313 22.94 -13.63 -16.96
#